data_afe08f39c8fb9818cde138594334c102
#
_entry.id   afe08f39c8fb9818cde138594334c102
#
_cell.length_a   1.000
_cell.length_b   1.000
_cell.length_c   1.000
_cell.angle_alpha   90.00
_cell.angle_beta   90.00
_cell.angle_gamma   90.00
#
_symmetry.space_group_name_H-M   'P 1'
#
loop_
_entity.id
_entity.type
_entity.pdbx_description
1 polymer ?
#
loop_
_entity_poly.entity_id
_entity_poly.type
_entity_poly.pdbx_seq_one_letter_code
_entity_poly.pdbx_strand_id
1 'polypeptide(L)'
;MKPSMLSKLDQLSQRLEEVNHLMIQENATADMDAYRKLAREHAELGPLAALYADYRQAENDVRTAQEMLSDPEMKEFAQEEAAAAKARMEQLELDLQKMLLPKDPNDERNIFLEIRAGTGGDEAALFAGDLLRMYTRYAERNRWQVEMISESPSELGGYKEVIVRLVGFGAYSKLKFESGGHRVQRVPATETQGRIHTSACTVAVMPEADEVEDVNINPADIRIDTFRASGAGGQHINKTDSAVRITHMPTGIVVECQDDRSQHKNKAQAMKVLAARIKDVQLREQQAKEAATRKSLIGSGDRSERIRTYNFPQGRMTDHRINLTLYKLDFIMDGDLDELTTALAAEHQAELLAALGDSEASA
;
A
#
# COMPACT_ATOMS: atom_id res chain seq x y z
N MET A 1 -18.44 -1.29 24.46
CA MET A 1 -17.96 -2.00 23.25
C MET A 1 -18.99 -3.00 22.74
N LYS A 2 -19.11 -3.27 21.41
CA LYS A 2 -20.05 -4.25 20.85
C LYS A 2 -19.62 -5.70 21.14
N PRO A 3 -20.57 -6.65 21.32
CA PRO A 3 -20.23 -8.06 21.65
C PRO A 3 -19.37 -8.76 20.58
N SER A 4 -19.57 -8.46 19.29
CA SER A 4 -18.76 -9.00 18.18
C SER A 4 -17.29 -8.59 18.28
N MET A 5 -17.03 -7.34 18.66
CA MET A 5 -15.67 -6.84 18.89
C MET A 5 -15.01 -7.50 20.09
N LEU A 6 -15.74 -7.67 21.20
CA LEU A 6 -15.24 -8.35 22.37
C LEU A 6 -14.85 -9.80 22.04
N SER A 7 -15.72 -10.53 21.33
CA SER A 7 -15.43 -11.90 20.90
C SER A 7 -14.17 -11.97 20.01
N LYS A 8 -13.99 -11.01 19.11
CA LYS A 8 -12.80 -10.94 18.26
C LYS A 8 -11.52 -10.65 19.09
N LEU A 9 -11.61 -9.74 20.05
CA LEU A 9 -10.50 -9.43 20.96
C LEU A 9 -10.13 -10.61 21.84
N ASP A 10 -11.12 -11.36 22.36
CA ASP A 10 -10.89 -12.60 23.12
C ASP A 10 -10.16 -13.64 22.26
N GLN A 11 -10.58 -13.84 20.99
CA GLN A 11 -9.90 -14.74 20.06
C GLN A 11 -8.46 -14.31 19.77
N LEU A 12 -8.20 -13.00 19.56
CA LEU A 12 -6.86 -12.48 19.31
C LEU A 12 -5.95 -12.60 20.53
N SER A 13 -6.49 -12.44 21.76
CA SER A 13 -5.76 -12.68 23.00
C SER A 13 -5.40 -14.15 23.17
N GLN A 14 -6.33 -15.08 22.91
CA GLN A 14 -6.04 -16.52 22.91
C GLN A 14 -4.99 -16.87 21.85
N ARG A 15 -5.07 -16.26 20.67
CA ARG A 15 -4.07 -16.47 19.62
C ARG A 15 -2.68 -16.00 20.03
N LEU A 16 -2.57 -14.88 20.76
CA LEU A 16 -1.29 -14.43 21.32
C LEU A 16 -0.71 -15.44 22.31
N GLU A 17 -1.55 -16.04 23.17
CA GLU A 17 -1.09 -17.09 24.09
C GLU A 17 -0.59 -18.33 23.35
N GLU A 18 -1.28 -18.75 22.28
CA GLU A 18 -0.82 -19.83 21.40
C GLU A 18 0.53 -19.50 20.75
N VAL A 19 0.68 -18.29 20.19
CA VAL A 19 1.93 -17.83 19.58
C VAL A 19 3.06 -17.84 20.59
N ASN A 20 2.82 -17.33 21.81
CA ASN A 20 3.79 -17.39 22.92
C ASN A 20 4.21 -18.81 23.22
N HIS A 21 3.24 -19.74 23.30
CA HIS A 21 3.53 -21.15 23.57
C HIS A 21 4.36 -21.78 22.44
N LEU A 22 4.02 -21.50 21.17
CA LEU A 22 4.77 -22.00 20.01
C LEU A 22 6.21 -21.46 19.97
N MET A 23 6.41 -20.20 20.34
CA MET A 23 7.76 -19.60 20.36
C MET A 23 8.68 -20.13 21.45
N ILE A 24 8.13 -20.68 22.55
CA ILE A 24 8.89 -21.23 23.67
C ILE A 24 9.24 -22.71 23.45
N GLN A 25 8.64 -23.41 22.49
CA GLN A 25 8.95 -24.81 22.21
C GLN A 25 10.41 -25.01 21.79
N GLU A 26 11.02 -26.11 22.25
CA GLU A 26 12.43 -26.40 21.96
C GLU A 26 12.79 -26.46 20.49
N ASN A 27 11.84 -26.78 19.61
CA ASN A 27 12.00 -26.83 18.16
C ASN A 27 11.59 -25.54 17.43
N ALA A 28 11.19 -24.49 18.12
CA ALA A 28 10.68 -23.27 17.50
C ALA A 28 11.69 -22.61 16.54
N THR A 29 12.97 -22.73 16.83
CA THR A 29 14.07 -22.17 16.02
C THR A 29 14.59 -23.12 14.92
N ALA A 30 14.04 -24.33 14.81
CA ALA A 30 14.46 -25.29 13.78
C ALA A 30 14.06 -24.82 12.36
N ASP A 31 12.92 -24.10 12.25
CA ASP A 31 12.47 -23.41 11.03
C ASP A 31 12.48 -21.90 11.28
N MET A 32 13.53 -21.25 10.79
CA MET A 32 13.72 -19.80 10.97
C MET A 32 12.65 -18.96 10.27
N ASP A 33 12.05 -19.43 9.19
CA ASP A 33 11.02 -18.69 8.47
C ASP A 33 9.66 -18.79 9.20
N ALA A 34 9.34 -19.96 9.76
CA ALA A 34 8.20 -20.12 10.63
C ALA A 34 8.36 -19.27 11.92
N TYR A 35 9.56 -19.28 12.53
CA TYR A 35 9.83 -18.46 13.70
C TYR A 35 9.69 -16.95 13.44
N ARG A 36 10.20 -16.46 12.29
CA ARG A 36 10.02 -15.05 11.91
C ARG A 36 8.55 -14.65 11.73
N LYS A 37 7.73 -15.56 11.19
CA LYS A 37 6.28 -15.34 11.07
C LYS A 37 5.63 -15.23 12.44
N LEU A 38 5.94 -16.14 13.35
CA LEU A 38 5.44 -16.10 14.72
C LEU A 38 5.90 -14.85 15.48
N ALA A 39 7.17 -14.46 15.33
CA ALA A 39 7.70 -13.23 15.96
C ALA A 39 7.02 -11.96 15.43
N ARG A 40 6.69 -11.91 14.14
CA ARG A 40 5.92 -10.80 13.56
C ARG A 40 4.49 -10.78 14.11
N GLU A 41 3.81 -11.93 14.12
CA GLU A 41 2.46 -12.08 14.68
C GLU A 41 2.42 -11.67 16.16
N HIS A 42 3.41 -12.09 16.95
CA HIS A 42 3.56 -11.68 18.35
C HIS A 42 3.71 -10.16 18.51
N ALA A 43 4.55 -9.55 17.68
CA ALA A 43 4.77 -8.09 17.70
C ALA A 43 3.51 -7.29 17.33
N GLU A 44 2.65 -7.86 16.48
CA GLU A 44 1.37 -7.25 16.08
C GLU A 44 0.29 -7.43 17.15
N LEU A 45 0.17 -8.62 17.73
CA LEU A 45 -0.88 -8.94 18.70
C LEU A 45 -0.59 -8.42 20.10
N GLY A 46 0.69 -8.35 20.50
CA GLY A 46 1.10 -7.96 21.85
C GLY A 46 0.52 -6.62 22.33
N PRO A 47 0.71 -5.52 21.59
CA PRO A 47 0.14 -4.22 21.96
C PRO A 47 -1.38 -4.22 22.05
N LEU A 48 -2.06 -4.95 21.15
CA LEU A 48 -3.52 -5.06 21.13
C LEU A 48 -4.03 -5.79 22.37
N ALA A 49 -3.40 -6.92 22.72
CA ALA A 49 -3.78 -7.70 23.92
C ALA A 49 -3.52 -6.94 25.22
N ALA A 50 -2.41 -6.17 25.29
CA ALA A 50 -2.14 -5.30 26.43
C ALA A 50 -3.23 -4.23 26.60
N LEU A 51 -3.59 -3.54 25.52
CA LEU A 51 -4.65 -2.53 25.54
C LEU A 51 -6.01 -3.14 25.90
N TYR A 52 -6.28 -4.36 25.45
CA TYR A 52 -7.51 -5.09 25.81
C TYR A 52 -7.52 -5.49 27.28
N ALA A 53 -6.39 -5.90 27.84
CA ALA A 53 -6.28 -6.17 29.28
C ALA A 53 -6.57 -4.92 30.12
N ASP A 54 -6.03 -3.75 29.68
CA ASP A 54 -6.33 -2.46 30.32
C ASP A 54 -7.81 -2.11 30.23
N TYR A 55 -8.47 -2.38 29.10
CA TYR A 55 -9.91 -2.18 28.93
C TYR A 55 -10.73 -3.07 29.89
N ARG A 56 -10.37 -4.36 30.01
CA ARG A 56 -11.02 -5.29 30.93
C ARG A 56 -10.81 -4.87 32.40
N GLN A 57 -9.63 -4.33 32.72
CA GLN A 57 -9.39 -3.78 34.05
C GLN A 57 -10.29 -2.56 34.31
N ALA A 58 -10.36 -1.61 33.37
CA ALA A 58 -11.24 -0.44 33.51
C ALA A 58 -12.73 -0.82 33.62
N GLU A 59 -13.18 -1.84 32.87
CA GLU A 59 -14.53 -2.39 32.98
C GLU A 59 -14.80 -2.97 34.38
N ASN A 60 -13.82 -3.68 34.95
CA ASN A 60 -13.90 -4.22 36.33
C ASN A 60 -13.90 -3.09 37.35
N ASP A 61 -13.08 -2.05 37.16
CA ASP A 61 -13.04 -0.88 38.05
C ASP A 61 -14.38 -0.15 38.08
N VAL A 62 -15.03 0.02 36.92
CA VAL A 62 -16.40 0.59 36.84
C VAL A 62 -17.38 -0.26 37.62
N ARG A 63 -17.35 -1.58 37.49
CA ARG A 63 -18.24 -2.49 38.21
C ARG A 63 -18.02 -2.42 39.73
N THR A 64 -16.76 -2.43 40.14
CA THR A 64 -16.40 -2.34 41.57
C THR A 64 -16.84 -0.99 42.16
N ALA A 65 -16.59 0.12 41.47
CA ALA A 65 -17.05 1.43 41.88
C ALA A 65 -18.59 1.50 42.00
N GLN A 66 -19.33 0.87 41.06
CA GLN A 66 -20.79 0.79 41.10
C GLN A 66 -21.30 -0.01 42.31
N GLU A 67 -20.62 -1.10 42.69
CA GLU A 67 -20.95 -1.87 43.89
C GLU A 67 -20.74 -1.04 45.17
N MET A 68 -19.67 -0.22 45.22
CA MET A 68 -19.37 0.65 46.35
C MET A 68 -20.37 1.82 46.50
N LEU A 69 -21.13 2.20 45.43
CA LEU A 69 -22.17 3.20 45.54
C LEU A 69 -23.31 2.87 46.49
N SER A 70 -23.47 1.59 46.84
CA SER A 70 -24.46 1.13 47.78
C SER A 70 -24.11 1.46 49.25
N ASP A 71 -22.83 1.79 49.53
CA ASP A 71 -22.34 2.20 50.83
C ASP A 71 -22.42 3.73 51.00
N PRO A 72 -23.20 4.26 51.96
CA PRO A 72 -23.33 5.70 52.13
C PRO A 72 -22.03 6.44 52.49
N GLU A 73 -21.09 5.77 53.18
CA GLU A 73 -19.81 6.34 53.59
C GLU A 73 -18.80 6.46 52.41
N MET A 74 -18.94 5.58 51.40
CA MET A 74 -18.06 5.52 50.24
C MET A 74 -18.65 6.21 48.98
N LYS A 75 -19.88 6.71 49.07
CA LYS A 75 -20.66 7.14 47.89
C LYS A 75 -19.99 8.22 47.07
N GLU A 76 -19.39 9.25 47.70
CA GLU A 76 -18.78 10.37 46.99
C GLU A 76 -17.49 9.91 46.32
N PHE A 77 -16.65 9.15 47.00
CA PHE A 77 -15.43 8.54 46.41
C PHE A 77 -15.78 7.56 45.28
N ALA A 78 -16.78 6.70 45.48
CA ALA A 78 -17.20 5.75 44.45
C ALA A 78 -17.77 6.44 43.19
N GLN A 79 -18.40 7.63 43.31
CA GLN A 79 -18.84 8.40 42.16
C GLN A 79 -17.68 8.98 41.33
N GLU A 80 -16.64 9.49 42.00
CA GLU A 80 -15.44 10.01 41.34
C GLU A 80 -14.69 8.87 40.63
N GLU A 81 -14.46 7.76 41.31
CA GLU A 81 -13.81 6.58 40.73
C GLU A 81 -14.59 5.99 39.55
N ALA A 82 -15.92 5.88 39.66
CA ALA A 82 -16.75 5.40 38.56
C ALA A 82 -16.69 6.32 37.33
N ALA A 83 -16.65 7.64 37.54
CA ALA A 83 -16.54 8.61 36.46
C ALA A 83 -15.16 8.53 35.77
N ALA A 84 -14.08 8.44 36.55
CA ALA A 84 -12.72 8.32 36.05
C ALA A 84 -12.51 6.99 35.27
N ALA A 85 -12.96 5.88 35.84
CA ALA A 85 -12.87 4.56 35.21
C ALA A 85 -13.70 4.49 33.91
N LYS A 86 -14.88 5.12 33.87
CA LYS A 86 -15.71 5.18 32.69
C LYS A 86 -15.04 6.01 31.57
N ALA A 87 -14.48 7.16 31.89
CA ALA A 87 -13.77 7.99 30.91
C ALA A 87 -12.54 7.23 30.34
N ARG A 88 -11.79 6.50 31.21
CA ARG A 88 -10.68 5.66 30.78
C ARG A 88 -11.17 4.52 29.86
N MET A 89 -12.27 3.86 30.20
CA MET A 89 -12.85 2.80 29.39
C MET A 89 -13.29 3.29 28.01
N GLU A 90 -13.91 4.48 27.92
CA GLU A 90 -14.31 5.09 26.65
C GLU A 90 -13.09 5.41 25.76
N GLN A 91 -12.00 5.92 26.36
CA GLN A 91 -10.77 6.20 25.62
C GLN A 91 -10.13 4.89 25.12
N LEU A 92 -10.03 3.87 25.95
CA LEU A 92 -9.48 2.56 25.59
C LEU A 92 -10.32 1.86 24.51
N GLU A 93 -11.64 2.06 24.52
CA GLU A 93 -12.54 1.54 23.47
C GLU A 93 -12.21 2.17 22.11
N LEU A 94 -12.01 3.48 22.06
CA LEU A 94 -11.61 4.17 20.82
C LEU A 94 -10.24 3.70 20.31
N ASP A 95 -9.29 3.51 21.20
CA ASP A 95 -7.94 3.09 20.83
C ASP A 95 -7.93 1.62 20.35
N LEU A 96 -8.71 0.73 20.98
CA LEU A 96 -8.93 -0.64 20.51
C LEU A 96 -9.62 -0.67 19.13
N GLN A 97 -10.64 0.15 18.92
CA GLN A 97 -11.30 0.26 17.62
C GLN A 97 -10.31 0.65 16.52
N LYS A 98 -9.44 1.64 16.78
CA LYS A 98 -8.38 2.05 15.83
C LYS A 98 -7.41 0.91 15.53
N MET A 99 -7.00 0.15 16.55
CA MET A 99 -6.06 -0.97 16.38
C MET A 99 -6.68 -2.18 15.65
N LEU A 100 -8.00 -2.35 15.73
CA LEU A 100 -8.74 -3.40 15.03
C LEU A 100 -8.99 -3.09 13.55
N LEU A 101 -8.75 -1.85 13.12
CA LEU A 101 -8.86 -1.51 11.70
C LEU A 101 -7.89 -2.36 10.87
N PRO A 102 -8.32 -2.86 9.71
CA PRO A 102 -7.45 -3.61 8.84
C PRO A 102 -6.27 -2.72 8.41
N LYS A 103 -5.06 -3.15 8.74
CA LYS A 103 -3.85 -2.49 8.23
C LYS A 103 -3.72 -2.81 6.74
N ASP A 104 -3.42 -1.80 5.94
CA ASP A 104 -3.07 -2.02 4.54
C ASP A 104 -1.73 -2.79 4.48
N PRO A 105 -1.69 -3.98 3.83
CA PRO A 105 -0.46 -4.75 3.72
C PRO A 105 0.68 -4.01 3.02
N ASN A 106 0.36 -2.92 2.32
CA ASN A 106 1.33 -2.09 1.64
C ASN A 106 1.90 -0.96 2.51
N ASP A 107 1.35 -0.71 3.71
CA ASP A 107 1.72 0.44 4.55
C ASP A 107 3.22 0.48 4.90
N GLU A 108 3.89 -0.67 4.99
CA GLU A 108 5.32 -0.77 5.28
C GLU A 108 6.20 -0.77 4.02
N ARG A 109 5.60 -0.80 2.81
CA ARG A 109 6.34 -0.90 1.55
C ARG A 109 6.99 0.42 1.16
N ASN A 110 8.07 0.30 0.39
CA ASN A 110 8.62 1.41 -0.39
C ASN A 110 7.61 1.82 -1.47
N ILE A 111 7.81 3.01 -2.04
CA ILE A 111 6.89 3.53 -3.04
C ILE A 111 7.61 4.02 -4.28
N PHE A 112 6.89 3.97 -5.39
CA PHE A 112 7.15 4.77 -6.58
C PHE A 112 6.23 5.98 -6.56
N LEU A 113 6.84 7.17 -6.59
CA LEU A 113 6.15 8.44 -6.70
C LEU A 113 6.35 8.95 -8.13
N GLU A 114 5.25 9.05 -8.87
CA GLU A 114 5.21 9.56 -10.24
C GLU A 114 4.52 10.93 -10.24
N ILE A 115 5.17 11.93 -10.80
CA ILE A 115 4.64 13.27 -10.95
C ILE A 115 4.64 13.62 -12.45
N ARG A 116 3.48 13.99 -12.98
CA ARG A 116 3.32 14.40 -14.38
C ARG A 116 2.73 15.80 -14.48
N ALA A 117 3.29 16.60 -15.37
CA ALA A 117 2.68 17.85 -15.77
C ALA A 117 1.34 17.56 -16.47
N GLY A 118 0.28 18.20 -16.00
CA GLY A 118 -1.06 18.12 -16.56
C GLY A 118 -1.40 19.38 -17.37
N THR A 119 -2.60 19.91 -17.17
CA THR A 119 -3.06 21.13 -17.85
C THR A 119 -2.28 22.36 -17.37
N GLY A 120 -1.61 23.06 -18.28
CA GLY A 120 -0.90 24.33 -17.96
C GLY A 120 0.42 24.52 -18.68
N GLY A 121 0.82 23.58 -19.54
CA GLY A 121 2.06 23.68 -20.33
C GLY A 121 3.31 23.78 -19.45
N ASP A 122 4.18 24.76 -19.76
CA ASP A 122 5.46 24.93 -19.06
C ASP A 122 5.32 25.22 -17.57
N GLU A 123 4.27 25.94 -17.17
CA GLU A 123 4.00 26.19 -15.76
C GLU A 123 3.66 24.89 -14.98
N ALA A 124 2.95 23.97 -15.62
CA ALA A 124 2.71 22.66 -15.03
C ALA A 124 4.01 21.86 -14.86
N ALA A 125 4.94 21.97 -15.83
CA ALA A 125 6.25 21.32 -15.72
C ALA A 125 7.12 21.93 -14.61
N LEU A 126 7.11 23.24 -14.44
CA LEU A 126 7.78 23.92 -13.32
C LEU A 126 7.19 23.49 -11.98
N PHE A 127 5.87 23.42 -11.90
CA PHE A 127 5.19 22.99 -10.69
C PHE A 127 5.46 21.52 -10.36
N ALA A 128 5.60 20.66 -11.37
CA ALA A 128 6.04 19.27 -11.15
C ALA A 128 7.43 19.20 -10.50
N GLY A 129 8.34 20.09 -10.88
CA GLY A 129 9.64 20.23 -10.22
C GLY A 129 9.54 20.71 -8.78
N ASP A 130 8.63 21.65 -8.49
CA ASP A 130 8.38 22.11 -7.13
C ASP A 130 7.80 21.02 -6.24
N LEU A 131 6.84 20.23 -6.76
CA LEU A 131 6.29 19.07 -6.07
C LEU A 131 7.36 18.00 -5.79
N LEU A 132 8.22 17.71 -6.77
CA LEU A 132 9.34 16.80 -6.57
C LEU A 132 10.24 17.27 -5.42
N ARG A 133 10.59 18.56 -5.41
CA ARG A 133 11.39 19.14 -4.32
C ARG A 133 10.68 19.01 -2.98
N MET A 134 9.38 19.30 -2.92
CA MET A 134 8.57 19.18 -1.71
C MET A 134 8.61 17.74 -1.15
N TYR A 135 8.37 16.72 -2.00
CA TYR A 135 8.42 15.32 -1.56
C TYR A 135 9.82 14.84 -1.22
N THR A 136 10.85 15.32 -1.91
CA THR A 136 12.25 15.02 -1.59
C THR A 136 12.61 15.56 -0.21
N ARG A 137 12.24 16.81 0.10
CA ARG A 137 12.41 17.40 1.42
C ARG A 137 11.65 16.66 2.51
N TYR A 138 10.43 16.22 2.21
CA TYR A 138 9.65 15.39 3.13
C TYR A 138 10.31 14.03 3.39
N ALA A 139 10.83 13.39 2.35
CA ALA A 139 11.59 12.15 2.48
C ALA A 139 12.87 12.33 3.33
N GLU A 140 13.64 13.40 3.13
CA GLU A 140 14.81 13.74 3.94
C GLU A 140 14.45 13.89 5.42
N ARG A 141 13.36 14.60 5.75
CA ARG A 141 12.86 14.76 7.13
C ARG A 141 12.49 13.43 7.78
N ASN A 142 11.94 12.48 6.99
CA ASN A 142 11.59 11.15 7.44
C ASN A 142 12.75 10.15 7.35
N ARG A 143 13.97 10.58 6.93
CA ARG A 143 15.15 9.74 6.72
C ARG A 143 14.94 8.63 5.69
N TRP A 144 14.12 8.88 4.69
CA TRP A 144 13.95 7.98 3.55
C TRP A 144 14.96 8.29 2.46
N GLN A 145 15.39 7.26 1.76
CA GLN A 145 16.25 7.42 0.58
C GLN A 145 15.39 7.75 -0.63
N VAL A 146 15.90 8.63 -1.49
CA VAL A 146 15.26 9.05 -2.73
C VAL A 146 16.13 8.61 -3.90
N GLU A 147 15.57 7.77 -4.75
CA GLU A 147 16.25 7.26 -5.96
C GLU A 147 15.51 7.74 -7.20
N MET A 148 16.21 8.44 -8.11
CA MET A 148 15.63 8.85 -9.38
C MET A 148 15.57 7.63 -10.32
N ILE A 149 14.37 7.28 -10.77
CA ILE A 149 14.15 6.15 -11.68
C ILE A 149 14.07 6.62 -13.13
N SER A 150 13.30 7.68 -13.37
CA SER A 150 13.12 8.23 -14.71
C SER A 150 12.80 9.72 -14.64
N GLU A 151 13.30 10.49 -15.59
CA GLU A 151 12.98 11.89 -15.69
C GLU A 151 12.82 12.31 -17.17
N SER A 152 11.85 13.18 -17.41
CA SER A 152 11.64 13.84 -18.68
C SER A 152 11.62 15.34 -18.44
N PRO A 153 12.78 16.03 -18.58
CA PRO A 153 12.86 17.47 -18.31
C PRO A 153 12.09 18.28 -19.35
N SER A 154 11.64 19.47 -18.96
CA SER A 154 11.07 20.48 -19.86
C SER A 154 12.13 21.49 -20.28
N GLU A 155 11.97 22.10 -21.46
CA GLU A 155 12.91 23.09 -22.01
C GLU A 155 13.05 24.34 -21.15
N LEU A 156 11.99 24.75 -20.46
CA LEU A 156 11.95 25.93 -19.58
C LEU A 156 12.21 25.59 -18.11
N GLY A 157 12.66 24.37 -17.82
CA GLY A 157 12.90 23.85 -16.47
C GLY A 157 11.72 23.04 -15.95
N GLY A 158 11.95 22.33 -14.81
CA GLY A 158 10.98 21.37 -14.28
C GLY A 158 10.89 20.09 -15.11
N TYR A 159 9.80 19.35 -14.97
CA TYR A 159 9.65 18.03 -15.56
C TYR A 159 8.28 17.85 -16.22
N LYS A 160 8.27 17.28 -17.43
CA LYS A 160 7.04 16.77 -18.05
C LYS A 160 6.55 15.52 -17.31
N GLU A 161 7.51 14.69 -16.89
CA GLU A 161 7.29 13.50 -16.08
C GLU A 161 8.54 13.23 -15.24
N VAL A 162 8.35 12.83 -13.99
CA VAL A 162 9.42 12.36 -13.14
C VAL A 162 8.92 11.21 -12.27
N ILE A 163 9.74 10.18 -12.15
CA ILE A 163 9.46 9.00 -11.32
C ILE A 163 10.62 8.82 -10.35
N VAL A 164 10.31 8.82 -9.07
CA VAL A 164 11.26 8.56 -7.99
C VAL A 164 10.81 7.39 -7.14
N ARG A 165 11.76 6.63 -6.65
CA ARG A 165 11.55 5.59 -5.65
C ARG A 165 11.90 6.17 -4.28
N LEU A 166 10.98 6.06 -3.32
CA LEU A 166 11.20 6.43 -1.93
C LEU A 166 11.33 5.16 -1.11
N VAL A 167 12.51 4.98 -0.50
CA VAL A 167 12.86 3.78 0.26
C VAL A 167 12.89 4.14 1.74
N GLY A 168 11.96 3.59 2.51
CA GLY A 168 11.91 3.81 3.95
C GLY A 168 10.64 3.27 4.59
N PHE A 169 10.74 2.96 5.87
CA PHE A 169 9.62 2.41 6.63
C PHE A 169 8.45 3.40 6.69
N GLY A 170 7.25 2.90 6.37
CA GLY A 170 6.02 3.70 6.42
C GLY A 170 5.87 4.74 5.31
N ALA A 171 6.65 4.65 4.23
CA ALA A 171 6.56 5.60 3.12
C ALA A 171 5.18 5.54 2.44
N TYR A 172 4.65 4.34 2.20
CA TYR A 172 3.32 4.18 1.62
C TYR A 172 2.22 4.68 2.56
N SER A 173 2.25 4.33 3.83
CA SER A 173 1.22 4.73 4.81
C SER A 173 1.04 6.24 4.90
N LYS A 174 2.13 7.02 4.77
CA LYS A 174 2.12 8.48 4.83
C LYS A 174 1.72 9.14 3.51
N LEU A 175 2.15 8.57 2.38
CA LEU A 175 2.00 9.20 1.07
C LEU A 175 0.89 8.61 0.19
N LYS A 176 0.25 7.51 0.56
CA LYS A 176 -0.85 6.89 -0.22
C LYS A 176 -2.00 7.86 -0.57
N PHE A 177 -2.21 8.87 0.28
CA PHE A 177 -3.23 9.89 0.07
C PHE A 177 -2.79 11.04 -0.85
N GLU A 178 -1.55 11.02 -1.36
CA GLU A 178 -1.04 12.06 -2.24
C GLU A 178 -1.45 11.85 -3.71
N SER A 179 -2.01 10.68 -4.04
CA SER A 179 -2.45 10.37 -5.41
C SER A 179 -3.64 11.22 -5.84
N GLY A 180 -3.51 11.87 -7.01
CA GLY A 180 -4.59 12.70 -7.59
C GLY A 180 -4.09 13.96 -8.27
N GLY A 181 -5.01 14.88 -8.56
CA GLY A 181 -4.75 16.15 -9.21
C GLY A 181 -4.33 17.24 -8.22
N HIS A 182 -3.16 17.83 -8.42
CA HIS A 182 -2.61 18.94 -7.65
C HIS A 182 -2.69 20.22 -8.47
N ARG A 183 -3.46 21.19 -8.02
CA ARG A 183 -3.67 22.46 -8.72
C ARG A 183 -2.85 23.57 -8.09
N VAL A 184 -2.13 24.33 -8.93
CA VAL A 184 -1.38 25.53 -8.51
C VAL A 184 -2.05 26.78 -9.04
N GLN A 185 -2.05 27.83 -8.24
CA GLN A 185 -2.46 29.19 -8.59
C GLN A 185 -1.33 30.13 -8.21
N ARG A 186 -0.60 30.64 -9.21
CA ARG A 186 0.46 31.63 -9.04
C ARG A 186 0.70 32.39 -10.34
N VAL A 187 1.47 33.47 -10.25
CA VAL A 187 2.05 34.12 -11.43
C VAL A 187 3.25 33.27 -11.88
N PRO A 188 3.22 32.65 -13.07
CA PRO A 188 4.34 31.85 -13.56
C PRO A 188 5.61 32.68 -13.72
N ALA A 189 6.78 32.04 -13.59
CA ALA A 189 8.06 32.70 -13.90
C ALA A 189 8.16 33.13 -15.38
N THR A 190 7.36 32.53 -16.25
CA THR A 190 7.28 32.82 -17.69
C THR A 190 6.27 33.95 -18.04
N GLU A 191 5.49 34.41 -17.06
CA GLU A 191 4.45 35.43 -17.29
C GLU A 191 5.00 36.85 -17.10
N THR A 192 4.92 37.68 -18.12
CA THR A 192 5.45 39.05 -18.13
C THR A 192 4.44 40.10 -17.65
N GLN A 193 3.14 39.77 -17.66
CA GLN A 193 2.05 40.73 -17.32
C GLN A 193 1.52 40.56 -15.89
N GLY A 194 2.12 39.70 -15.09
CA GLY A 194 1.74 39.49 -13.68
C GLY A 194 0.38 38.80 -13.50
N ARG A 195 -0.15 38.11 -14.51
CA ARG A 195 -1.42 37.42 -14.43
C ARG A 195 -1.28 36.08 -13.66
N ILE A 196 -2.22 35.82 -12.77
CA ILE A 196 -2.29 34.53 -12.06
C ILE A 196 -2.78 33.45 -13.04
N HIS A 197 -1.96 32.41 -13.22
CA HIS A 197 -2.33 31.24 -13.98
C HIS A 197 -2.77 30.11 -13.04
N THR A 198 -3.62 29.23 -13.57
CA THR A 198 -4.05 28.02 -12.89
C THR A 198 -3.57 26.82 -13.70
N SER A 199 -2.61 26.09 -13.14
CA SER A 199 -2.04 24.89 -13.75
C SER A 199 -2.27 23.68 -12.82
N ALA A 200 -2.11 22.48 -13.35
CA ALA A 200 -2.28 21.25 -12.60
C ALA A 200 -1.20 20.23 -12.94
N CYS A 201 -0.82 19.45 -11.92
CA CYS A 201 -0.01 18.25 -12.05
C CYS A 201 -0.78 17.06 -11.51
N THR A 202 -0.45 15.87 -11.96
CA THR A 202 -0.95 14.63 -11.39
C THR A 202 0.16 13.95 -10.61
N VAL A 203 -0.20 13.42 -9.45
CA VAL A 203 0.69 12.63 -8.60
C VAL A 203 0.11 11.23 -8.48
N ALA A 204 0.92 10.21 -8.67
CA ALA A 204 0.56 8.82 -8.40
C ALA A 204 1.57 8.23 -7.41
N VAL A 205 1.05 7.64 -6.34
CA VAL A 205 1.83 6.91 -5.34
C VAL A 205 1.44 5.45 -5.46
N MET A 206 2.41 4.62 -5.81
CA MET A 206 2.22 3.19 -5.97
C MET A 206 3.16 2.43 -5.03
N PRO A 207 2.67 1.40 -4.32
CA PRO A 207 3.55 0.58 -3.51
C PRO A 207 4.50 -0.19 -4.43
N GLU A 208 5.73 -0.41 -3.97
CA GLU A 208 6.68 -1.27 -4.66
C GLU A 208 6.13 -2.70 -4.69
N ALA A 209 5.96 -3.25 -5.90
CA ALA A 209 5.51 -4.61 -6.09
C ALA A 209 6.62 -5.60 -5.70
N ASP A 210 6.24 -6.77 -5.20
CA ASP A 210 7.18 -7.87 -5.01
C ASP A 210 7.74 -8.29 -6.36
N GLU A 211 9.04 -8.63 -6.38
CA GLU A 211 9.65 -9.18 -7.59
C GLU A 211 8.91 -10.44 -8.03
N VAL A 212 8.63 -10.55 -9.33
CA VAL A 212 8.04 -11.76 -9.89
C VAL A 212 9.06 -12.88 -9.74
N GLU A 213 8.78 -13.80 -8.84
CA GLU A 213 9.60 -14.97 -8.64
C GLU A 213 9.79 -15.76 -9.95
N ASP A 214 10.90 -16.46 -10.07
CA ASP A 214 11.14 -17.32 -11.23
C ASP A 214 10.03 -18.39 -11.33
N VAL A 215 9.48 -18.52 -12.54
CA VAL A 215 8.36 -19.43 -12.80
C VAL A 215 8.79 -20.87 -12.55
N ASN A 216 8.35 -21.44 -11.45
CA ASN A 216 8.49 -22.87 -11.19
C ASN A 216 7.32 -23.61 -11.83
N ILE A 217 7.57 -24.26 -12.98
CA ILE A 217 6.53 -25.01 -13.70
C ILE A 217 6.36 -26.37 -13.03
N ASN A 218 5.19 -26.61 -12.44
CA ASN A 218 4.86 -27.91 -11.87
C ASN A 218 4.71 -28.94 -13.01
N PRO A 219 5.44 -30.08 -12.98
CA PRO A 219 5.31 -31.13 -13.97
C PRO A 219 3.90 -31.69 -14.14
N ALA A 220 3.03 -31.58 -13.14
CA ALA A 220 1.64 -32.01 -13.21
C ALA A 220 0.78 -31.09 -14.10
N ASP A 221 1.18 -29.83 -14.28
CA ASP A 221 0.46 -28.82 -15.05
C ASP A 221 0.82 -28.80 -16.53
N ILE A 222 1.73 -29.67 -16.96
CA ILE A 222 2.18 -29.75 -18.35
C ILE A 222 1.79 -31.08 -19.00
N ARG A 223 1.30 -31.00 -20.26
CA ARG A 223 1.15 -32.14 -21.14
C ARG A 223 2.25 -32.09 -22.18
N ILE A 224 2.96 -33.21 -22.36
CA ILE A 224 4.05 -33.34 -23.32
C ILE A 224 3.63 -34.36 -24.39
N ASP A 225 3.54 -33.89 -25.61
CA ASP A 225 3.25 -34.69 -26.78
C ASP A 225 4.49 -34.74 -27.67
N THR A 226 4.82 -35.92 -28.18
CA THR A 226 5.92 -36.11 -29.13
C THR A 226 5.39 -36.41 -30.52
N PHE A 227 6.03 -35.88 -31.53
CA PHE A 227 5.60 -36.05 -32.91
C PHE A 227 6.82 -36.01 -33.84
N ARG A 228 6.58 -36.39 -35.12
CA ARG A 228 7.61 -36.35 -36.14
C ARG A 228 7.90 -34.94 -36.59
N ALA A 229 9.17 -34.55 -36.61
CA ALA A 229 9.57 -33.26 -37.12
C ALA A 229 9.23 -33.09 -38.60
N SER A 230 8.74 -31.92 -38.98
CA SER A 230 8.45 -31.58 -40.37
C SER A 230 9.61 -30.73 -40.93
N GLY A 231 10.17 -31.11 -42.05
CA GLY A 231 11.23 -30.36 -42.73
C GLY A 231 12.01 -31.14 -43.75
N ALA A 232 12.88 -30.46 -44.50
CA ALA A 232 13.79 -31.09 -45.45
C ALA A 232 14.86 -31.89 -44.67
N GLY A 233 14.84 -33.22 -44.78
CA GLY A 233 15.78 -34.11 -44.06
C GLY A 233 15.71 -35.55 -44.53
N GLY A 234 16.71 -36.35 -44.14
CA GLY A 234 16.82 -37.75 -44.53
C GLY A 234 15.92 -38.66 -43.69
N GLN A 235 16.16 -39.99 -43.81
CA GLN A 235 15.32 -41.04 -43.21
C GLN A 235 15.10 -40.92 -41.70
N HIS A 236 15.98 -40.27 -40.95
CA HIS A 236 15.89 -40.08 -39.49
C HIS A 236 14.72 -39.15 -39.11
N ILE A 237 14.53 -38.03 -39.81
CA ILE A 237 13.47 -37.04 -39.54
C ILE A 237 12.08 -37.65 -39.75
N ASN A 238 11.96 -38.51 -40.75
CA ASN A 238 10.67 -39.12 -41.12
C ASN A 238 10.27 -40.35 -40.28
N LYS A 239 11.20 -40.93 -39.51
CA LYS A 239 10.97 -42.18 -38.75
C LYS A 239 11.01 -41.97 -37.22
N THR A 240 11.60 -40.88 -36.72
CA THR A 240 11.79 -40.68 -35.28
C THR A 240 10.92 -39.52 -34.76
N ASP A 241 10.17 -39.74 -33.66
CA ASP A 241 9.38 -38.70 -32.99
C ASP A 241 10.29 -37.83 -32.14
N SER A 242 11.12 -36.98 -32.80
CA SER A 242 12.08 -36.09 -32.14
C SER A 242 11.49 -34.73 -31.78
N ALA A 243 10.43 -34.31 -32.42
CA ALA A 243 9.74 -33.04 -32.11
C ALA A 243 8.91 -33.16 -30.82
N VAL A 244 8.87 -32.11 -30.03
CA VAL A 244 8.20 -32.05 -28.75
C VAL A 244 7.24 -30.86 -28.73
N ARG A 245 6.01 -31.11 -28.33
CA ARG A 245 4.98 -30.10 -28.03
C ARG A 245 4.69 -30.15 -26.55
N ILE A 246 4.80 -29.01 -25.87
CA ILE A 246 4.46 -28.89 -24.47
C ILE A 246 3.28 -27.93 -24.36
N THR A 247 2.21 -28.40 -23.71
CA THR A 247 1.02 -27.60 -23.40
C THR A 247 0.95 -27.37 -21.89
N HIS A 248 0.94 -26.14 -21.47
CA HIS A 248 0.69 -25.77 -20.07
C HIS A 248 -0.82 -25.66 -19.85
N MET A 249 -1.38 -26.59 -19.09
CA MET A 249 -2.84 -26.75 -18.94
C MET A 249 -3.53 -25.55 -18.32
N PRO A 250 -2.98 -24.90 -17.25
CA PRO A 250 -3.65 -23.75 -16.62
C PRO A 250 -3.73 -22.51 -17.51
N THR A 251 -2.69 -22.23 -18.32
CA THR A 251 -2.63 -21.02 -19.17
C THR A 251 -2.97 -21.30 -20.62
N GLY A 252 -3.06 -22.56 -21.03
CA GLY A 252 -3.28 -22.94 -22.42
C GLY A 252 -2.12 -22.63 -23.38
N ILE A 253 -0.97 -22.22 -22.85
CA ILE A 253 0.20 -21.90 -23.69
C ILE A 253 0.79 -23.17 -24.27
N VAL A 254 0.98 -23.17 -25.59
CA VAL A 254 1.57 -24.27 -26.34
C VAL A 254 2.93 -23.83 -26.88
N VAL A 255 3.94 -24.70 -26.71
CA VAL A 255 5.28 -24.52 -27.25
C VAL A 255 5.69 -25.78 -27.99
N GLU A 256 6.18 -25.62 -29.20
CA GLU A 256 6.73 -26.68 -30.02
C GLU A 256 8.23 -26.45 -30.27
N CYS A 257 9.02 -27.51 -30.23
CA CYS A 257 10.43 -27.47 -30.56
C CYS A 257 10.82 -28.73 -31.39
N GLN A 258 11.43 -28.47 -32.54
CA GLN A 258 11.85 -29.52 -33.47
C GLN A 258 13.26 -29.28 -34.06
N ASP A 259 14.06 -28.43 -33.37
CA ASP A 259 15.32 -27.88 -33.91
C ASP A 259 16.48 -28.91 -33.85
N ASP A 260 16.44 -29.83 -32.89
CA ASP A 260 17.50 -30.86 -32.72
C ASP A 260 16.95 -32.26 -33.05
N ARG A 261 17.89 -33.16 -33.36
CA ARG A 261 17.60 -34.59 -33.58
C ARG A 261 17.25 -35.32 -32.27
N SER A 262 17.63 -34.75 -31.14
CA SER A 262 17.42 -35.32 -29.80
C SER A 262 16.14 -34.81 -29.18
N GLN A 263 15.18 -35.71 -28.92
CA GLN A 263 13.95 -35.42 -28.22
C GLN A 263 14.18 -34.77 -26.85
N HIS A 264 15.21 -35.20 -26.09
CA HIS A 264 15.56 -34.63 -24.79
C HIS A 264 16.01 -33.17 -24.88
N LYS A 265 16.78 -32.83 -25.93
CA LYS A 265 17.22 -31.43 -26.14
C LYS A 265 16.03 -30.57 -26.57
N ASN A 266 15.16 -31.04 -27.45
CA ASN A 266 13.96 -30.36 -27.85
C ASN A 266 13.00 -30.12 -26.64
N LYS A 267 12.85 -31.16 -25.77
CA LYS A 267 12.06 -31.00 -24.51
C LYS A 267 12.67 -29.93 -23.60
N ALA A 268 14.00 -29.97 -23.39
CA ALA A 268 14.67 -28.97 -22.55
C ALA A 268 14.55 -27.56 -23.12
N GLN A 269 14.66 -27.41 -24.43
CA GLN A 269 14.48 -26.11 -25.09
C GLN A 269 13.02 -25.63 -25.02
N ALA A 270 12.06 -26.52 -25.31
CA ALA A 270 10.63 -26.20 -25.21
C ALA A 270 10.24 -25.77 -23.78
N MET A 271 10.79 -26.41 -22.73
CA MET A 271 10.57 -25.99 -21.33
C MET A 271 11.11 -24.59 -21.05
N LYS A 272 12.30 -24.26 -21.56
CA LYS A 272 12.85 -22.90 -21.40
C LYS A 272 11.96 -21.85 -22.08
N VAL A 273 11.52 -22.13 -23.30
CA VAL A 273 10.63 -21.23 -24.04
C VAL A 273 9.28 -21.10 -23.35
N LEU A 274 8.76 -22.21 -22.80
CA LEU A 274 7.51 -22.19 -22.03
C LEU A 274 7.62 -21.31 -20.78
N ALA A 275 8.69 -21.48 -19.99
CA ALA A 275 8.96 -20.66 -18.82
C ALA A 275 9.03 -19.16 -19.16
N ALA A 276 9.74 -18.82 -20.25
CA ALA A 276 9.84 -17.44 -20.71
C ALA A 276 8.48 -16.87 -21.14
N ARG A 277 7.64 -17.66 -21.85
CA ARG A 277 6.29 -17.23 -22.25
C ARG A 277 5.35 -17.05 -21.07
N ILE A 278 5.39 -17.94 -20.08
CA ILE A 278 4.56 -17.82 -18.87
C ILE A 278 4.99 -16.56 -18.10
N LYS A 279 6.30 -16.33 -17.95
CA LYS A 279 6.82 -15.10 -17.29
C LYS A 279 6.39 -13.83 -18.03
N ASP A 280 6.41 -13.83 -19.37
CA ASP A 280 5.95 -12.68 -20.18
C ASP A 280 4.45 -12.41 -19.99
N VAL A 281 3.61 -13.45 -19.93
CA VAL A 281 2.17 -13.29 -19.65
C VAL A 281 1.94 -12.73 -18.25
N GLN A 282 2.61 -13.28 -17.23
CA GLN A 282 2.49 -12.77 -15.85
C GLN A 282 2.93 -11.32 -15.74
N LEU A 283 4.04 -10.96 -16.39
CA LEU A 283 4.53 -9.58 -16.42
C LEU A 283 3.53 -8.63 -17.09
N ARG A 284 2.93 -9.03 -18.21
CA ARG A 284 1.90 -8.23 -18.91
C ARG A 284 0.65 -8.06 -18.07
N GLU A 285 0.20 -9.10 -17.37
CA GLU A 285 -0.95 -9.02 -16.46
C GLU A 285 -0.68 -8.08 -15.28
N GLN A 286 0.53 -8.16 -14.71
CA GLN A 286 0.94 -7.25 -13.65
C GLN A 286 0.98 -5.80 -14.16
N GLN A 287 1.62 -5.55 -15.29
CA GLN A 287 1.68 -4.21 -15.90
C GLN A 287 0.28 -3.67 -16.23
N ALA A 288 -0.64 -4.52 -16.69
CA ALA A 288 -2.01 -4.11 -16.95
C ALA A 288 -2.76 -3.73 -15.66
N LYS A 289 -2.57 -4.49 -14.58
CA LYS A 289 -3.12 -4.16 -13.25
C LYS A 289 -2.54 -2.85 -12.72
N GLU A 290 -1.22 -2.66 -12.79
CA GLU A 290 -0.56 -1.42 -12.36
C GLU A 290 -1.04 -0.21 -13.19
N ALA A 291 -1.18 -0.37 -14.51
CA ALA A 291 -1.70 0.69 -15.37
C ALA A 291 -3.16 1.04 -15.05
N ALA A 292 -4.01 0.04 -14.75
CA ALA A 292 -5.39 0.26 -14.33
C ALA A 292 -5.46 0.99 -12.97
N THR A 293 -4.66 0.55 -12.00
CA THR A 293 -4.55 1.20 -10.69
C THR A 293 -4.07 2.64 -10.83
N ARG A 294 -3.00 2.86 -11.60
CA ARG A 294 -2.50 4.21 -11.89
C ARG A 294 -3.59 5.10 -12.49
N LYS A 295 -4.32 4.61 -13.47
CA LYS A 295 -5.41 5.36 -14.11
C LYS A 295 -6.52 5.73 -13.11
N SER A 296 -6.87 4.84 -12.19
CA SER A 296 -7.88 5.12 -11.16
C SER A 296 -7.41 6.16 -10.14
N LEU A 297 -6.11 6.17 -9.81
CA LEU A 297 -5.52 7.12 -8.86
C LEU A 297 -5.40 8.54 -9.40
N ILE A 298 -5.10 8.69 -10.71
CA ILE A 298 -4.80 9.99 -11.33
C ILE A 298 -6.07 10.69 -11.84
N GLY A 299 -7.14 9.94 -12.16
CA GLY A 299 -8.32 10.49 -12.82
C GLY A 299 -8.01 10.97 -14.25
N SER A 300 -8.67 12.04 -14.70
CA SER A 300 -8.47 12.62 -16.05
C SER A 300 -7.24 13.54 -16.14
N GLY A 301 -6.66 13.97 -15.02
CA GLY A 301 -5.61 14.99 -14.98
C GLY A 301 -6.10 16.41 -15.29
N ASP A 302 -7.41 16.63 -15.34
CA ASP A 302 -7.99 17.96 -15.48
C ASP A 302 -7.89 18.74 -14.16
N ARG A 303 -7.67 20.05 -14.25
CA ARG A 303 -7.65 20.96 -13.09
C ARG A 303 -8.98 21.04 -12.32
N SER A 304 -10.08 20.54 -12.87
CA SER A 304 -11.37 20.39 -12.18
C SER A 304 -11.36 19.22 -11.19
N GLU A 305 -10.68 18.12 -11.50
CA GLU A 305 -10.53 16.92 -10.65
C GLU A 305 -9.33 17.07 -9.70
N ARG A 306 -9.35 18.12 -8.90
CA ARG A 306 -8.27 18.41 -7.96
C ARG A 306 -8.54 17.81 -6.58
N ILE A 307 -7.53 17.19 -5.99
CA ILE A 307 -7.54 16.88 -4.55
C ILE A 307 -7.04 18.07 -3.73
N ARG A 308 -6.06 18.84 -4.25
CA ARG A 308 -5.45 20.00 -3.58
C ARG A 308 -5.31 21.22 -4.45
N THR A 309 -5.29 22.37 -3.77
CA THR A 309 -4.97 23.65 -4.38
C THR A 309 -3.88 24.36 -3.59
N TYR A 310 -2.81 24.72 -4.28
CA TYR A 310 -1.69 25.52 -3.78
C TYR A 310 -1.86 26.95 -4.28
N ASN A 311 -2.24 27.86 -3.40
CA ASN A 311 -2.49 29.26 -3.73
C ASN A 311 -1.36 30.13 -3.21
N PHE A 312 -0.39 30.47 -4.07
CA PHE A 312 0.78 31.24 -3.70
C PHE A 312 0.46 32.68 -3.32
N PRO A 313 -0.41 33.43 -4.05
CA PRO A 313 -0.76 34.79 -3.65
C PRO A 313 -1.40 34.88 -2.26
N GLN A 314 -2.06 33.82 -1.79
CA GLN A 314 -2.69 33.81 -0.47
C GLN A 314 -1.86 33.02 0.56
N GLY A 315 -0.70 32.46 0.18
CA GLY A 315 0.17 31.70 1.08
C GLY A 315 -0.52 30.46 1.70
N ARG A 316 -1.52 29.89 1.01
CA ARG A 316 -2.32 28.77 1.53
C ARG A 316 -2.36 27.56 0.63
N MET A 317 -2.46 26.40 1.27
CA MET A 317 -2.81 25.12 0.63
C MET A 317 -4.16 24.65 1.17
N THR A 318 -5.01 24.14 0.28
CA THR A 318 -6.31 23.55 0.66
C THR A 318 -6.42 22.13 0.12
N ASP A 319 -6.65 21.16 1.01
CA ASP A 319 -7.08 19.81 0.62
C ASP A 319 -8.60 19.77 0.59
N HIS A 320 -9.15 19.47 -0.60
CA HIS A 320 -10.59 19.54 -0.84
C HIS A 320 -11.36 18.31 -0.35
N ARG A 321 -10.67 17.21 -0.08
CA ARG A 321 -11.30 15.97 0.41
C ARG A 321 -11.79 16.11 1.83
N ILE A 322 -10.98 16.75 2.68
CA ILE A 322 -11.27 16.96 4.11
C ILE A 322 -11.52 18.43 4.46
N ASN A 323 -11.62 19.32 3.44
CA ASN A 323 -11.77 20.77 3.58
C ASN A 323 -10.74 21.43 4.52
N LEU A 324 -9.53 20.86 4.61
CA LEU A 324 -8.42 21.38 5.40
C LEU A 324 -7.72 22.51 4.64
N THR A 325 -7.58 23.67 5.29
CA THR A 325 -6.80 24.80 4.74
C THR A 325 -5.69 25.18 5.69
N LEU A 326 -4.44 25.16 5.19
CA LEU A 326 -3.24 25.50 5.91
C LEU A 326 -2.61 26.78 5.32
N TYR A 327 -2.38 27.79 6.17
CA TYR A 327 -1.80 29.09 5.80
C TYR A 327 -0.27 29.13 5.99
N LYS A 328 0.41 28.04 5.64
CA LYS A 328 1.85 27.87 5.74
C LYS A 328 2.44 27.24 4.46
N LEU A 329 2.03 27.79 3.31
CA LEU A 329 2.38 27.21 2.02
C LEU A 329 3.89 27.03 1.83
N ASP A 330 4.71 28.02 2.22
CA ASP A 330 6.17 27.96 2.06
C ASP A 330 6.79 26.78 2.84
N PHE A 331 6.32 26.53 4.05
CA PHE A 331 6.76 25.38 4.86
C PHE A 331 6.34 24.06 4.22
N ILE A 332 5.11 24.00 3.69
CA ILE A 332 4.60 22.81 2.97
C ILE A 332 5.48 22.53 1.75
N MET A 333 5.81 23.55 0.95
CA MET A 333 6.69 23.42 -0.21
C MET A 333 8.14 23.08 0.17
N ASP A 334 8.55 23.32 1.42
CA ASP A 334 9.80 22.85 1.99
C ASP A 334 9.68 21.50 2.73
N GLY A 335 8.59 20.75 2.48
CA GLY A 335 8.41 19.38 2.96
C GLY A 335 7.82 19.26 4.37
N ASP A 336 7.08 20.25 4.88
CA ASP A 336 6.33 20.12 6.14
C ASP A 336 4.91 19.60 5.86
N LEU A 337 4.79 18.27 5.65
CA LEU A 337 3.53 17.61 5.33
C LEU A 337 2.90 16.85 6.50
N ASP A 338 3.53 16.79 7.67
CA ASP A 338 3.09 15.92 8.76
C ASP A 338 1.67 16.25 9.26
N GLU A 339 1.31 17.53 9.39
CA GLU A 339 -0.04 17.94 9.81
C GLU A 339 -1.09 17.46 8.79
N LEU A 340 -0.79 17.60 7.51
CA LEU A 340 -1.66 17.20 6.43
C LEU A 340 -1.82 15.68 6.35
N THR A 341 -0.72 14.93 6.37
CA THR A 341 -0.74 13.46 6.31
C THR A 341 -1.43 12.86 7.52
N THR A 342 -1.24 13.45 8.71
CA THR A 342 -1.91 13.03 9.95
C THR A 342 -3.42 13.28 9.88
N ALA A 343 -3.85 14.44 9.36
CA ALA A 343 -5.26 14.75 9.22
C ALA A 343 -5.96 13.80 8.21
N LEU A 344 -5.31 13.52 7.07
CA LEU A 344 -5.83 12.58 6.08
C LEU A 344 -5.90 11.13 6.61
N ALA A 345 -4.91 10.71 7.37
CA ALA A 345 -4.91 9.39 8.01
C ALA A 345 -6.03 9.28 9.05
N ALA A 346 -6.26 10.33 9.84
CA ALA A 346 -7.34 10.37 10.83
C ALA A 346 -8.74 10.31 10.17
N GLU A 347 -8.95 11.05 9.08
CA GLU A 347 -10.21 11.00 8.33
C GLU A 347 -10.46 9.61 7.74
N HIS A 348 -9.45 9.03 7.11
CA HIS A 348 -9.54 7.68 6.56
C HIS A 348 -9.83 6.63 7.65
N GLN A 349 -9.23 6.76 8.83
CA GLN A 349 -9.55 5.90 9.97
C GLN A 349 -11.00 6.07 10.42
N ALA A 350 -11.50 7.31 10.44
CA ALA A 350 -12.90 7.59 10.79
C ALA A 350 -13.88 6.98 9.77
N GLU A 351 -13.58 7.07 8.47
CA GLU A 351 -14.36 6.43 7.40
C GLU A 351 -14.40 4.90 7.56
N LEU A 352 -13.24 4.28 7.83
CA LEU A 352 -13.16 2.83 8.05
C LEU A 352 -13.94 2.39 9.30
N LEU A 353 -13.90 3.18 10.39
CA LEU A 353 -14.68 2.91 11.61
C LEU A 353 -16.18 3.02 11.34
N ALA A 354 -16.62 4.03 10.58
CA ALA A 354 -18.00 4.19 10.18
C ALA A 354 -18.49 3.00 9.33
N ALA A 355 -17.70 2.58 8.33
CA ALA A 355 -18.01 1.44 7.49
C ALA A 355 -18.11 0.10 8.27
N LEU A 356 -17.27 -0.11 9.28
CA LEU A 356 -17.39 -1.25 10.19
C LEU A 356 -18.68 -1.20 11.00
N GLY A 357 -19.10 0.02 11.42
CA GLY A 357 -20.36 0.23 12.13
C GLY A 357 -21.59 -0.16 11.30
N ASP A 358 -21.59 0.21 10.02
CA ASP A 358 -22.71 -0.02 9.10
C ASP A 358 -22.79 -1.48 8.61
N SER A 359 -21.66 -2.14 8.38
CA SER A 359 -21.63 -3.54 7.95
C SER A 359 -22.19 -4.50 9.00
N GLU A 360 -22.01 -4.18 10.29
CA GLU A 360 -22.53 -4.97 11.39
C GLU A 360 -24.00 -4.65 11.73
N ALA A 361 -24.53 -3.50 11.28
CA ALA A 361 -25.95 -3.17 11.43
C ALA A 361 -26.84 -3.88 10.37
N SER A 362 -26.22 -4.42 9.31
CA SER A 362 -26.88 -5.08 8.19
C SER A 362 -26.83 -6.62 8.26
N ALA A 363 -26.13 -7.19 9.24
CA ALA A 363 -25.99 -8.62 9.51
C ALA A 363 -26.78 -9.03 10.77
#